data_494109447314fc324391b285acd98784
#
_entry.id   494109447314fc324391b285acd98784
#
_cell.length_a   1.000
_cell.length_b   1.000
_cell.length_c   1.000
_cell.angle_alpha   90.00
_cell.angle_beta   90.00
_cell.angle_gamma   90.00
#
_symmetry.space_group_name_H-M   'P 1'
#
loop_
_entity.id
_entity.type
_entity.pdbx_description
1 polymer ?
#
loop_
_entity_poly.entity_id
_entity_poly.type
_entity_poly.pdbx_seq_one_letter_code
_entity_poly.pdbx_strand_id
1 'polypeptide(L)'
;MNNNNSGEYRFAIEYYIFREGENIIAYCPSLDISTSGKDYSDAVKNFYERFQIYIETSLEMGTLWDDLKDHGWKVTEKKLTPPPFSRLVRKPEVSKLLGGHINYEKVSAPMRITAMA
;
A
#
# COMPACT_ATOMS: atom_id res chain seq x y z
N MET A 1 26.37 17.15 -0.13
CA MET A 1 25.92 16.67 -0.06
C MET A 1 25.09 16.07 0.25
N ASN A 2 24.99 15.95 -0.14
CA ASN A 2 24.25 15.41 0.02
C ASN A 2 23.61 14.64 0.25
N ASN A 3 23.54 14.49 0.37
CA ASN A 3 22.97 13.68 0.62
C ASN A 3 22.09 13.10 0.81
N ASN A 4 21.95 13.08 0.61
CA ASN A 4 21.09 12.58 0.64
C ASN A 4 20.29 12.00 0.48
N ASN A 5 20.18 12.39 0.41
CA ASN A 5 19.49 11.64 0.07
C ASN A 5 19.31 10.42 0.14
N SER A 6 19.74 10.23 0.27
CA SER A 6 20.33 8.95 0.52
C SER A 6 19.33 7.81 0.72
N GLY A 7 18.49 7.58 -0.26
CA GLY A 7 17.62 6.43 -0.22
C GLY A 7 16.39 6.53 0.67
N GLU A 8 16.02 7.71 1.08
CA GLU A 8 14.75 7.88 1.76
C GLU A 8 13.68 8.28 0.74
N TYR A 9 12.59 7.53 0.74
CA TYR A 9 11.46 7.78 -0.16
C TYR A 9 10.22 8.09 0.66
N ARG A 10 9.53 9.17 0.30
CA ARG A 10 8.27 9.55 0.93
C ARG A 10 7.18 9.55 -0.12
N PHE A 11 6.03 8.97 0.24
CA PHE A 11 4.92 8.85 -0.69
C PHE A 11 3.65 8.64 0.13
N ALA A 12 2.50 8.72 -0.53
CA ALA A 12 1.23 8.41 0.11
C ALA A 12 0.63 7.20 -0.57
N ILE A 13 0.03 6.33 0.22
CA ILE A 13 -0.75 5.22 -0.32
C ILE A 13 -2.19 5.38 0.13
N GLU A 14 -3.08 4.79 -0.63
CA GLU A 14 -4.50 4.78 -0.26
C GLU A 14 -4.90 3.34 0.03
N TYR A 15 -5.63 3.15 1.11
CA TYR A 15 -6.20 1.86 1.40
C TYR A 15 -7.65 2.03 1.80
N TYR A 16 -8.41 0.95 1.66
CA TYR A 16 -9.85 0.95 1.88
C TYR A 16 -10.18 0.09 3.07
N ILE A 17 -11.07 0.59 3.92
CA ILE A 17 -11.52 -0.17 5.09
C ILE A 17 -12.99 -0.45 4.91
N PHE A 18 -13.36 -1.70 5.05
CA PHE A 18 -14.75 -2.13 4.89
C PHE A 18 -14.99 -3.40 5.69
N ARG A 19 -16.27 -3.69 5.91
CA ARG A 19 -16.66 -4.87 6.65
C ARG A 19 -16.89 -6.03 5.69
N GLU A 20 -16.40 -7.21 6.07
CA GLU A 20 -16.64 -8.43 5.34
C GLU A 20 -16.97 -9.51 6.37
N GLY A 21 -18.24 -9.87 6.45
CA GLY A 21 -18.68 -10.78 7.51
C GLY A 21 -18.50 -10.15 8.87
N GLU A 22 -17.80 -10.82 9.75
CA GLU A 22 -17.51 -10.31 11.09
C GLU A 22 -16.17 -9.60 11.18
N ASN A 23 -15.46 -9.52 10.06
CA ASN A 23 -14.13 -8.92 10.03
C ASN A 23 -14.15 -7.55 9.39
N ILE A 24 -13.21 -6.72 9.81
CA ILE A 24 -12.93 -5.45 9.15
C ILE A 24 -11.69 -5.67 8.29
N ILE A 25 -11.80 -5.30 7.02
CA ILE A 25 -10.73 -5.50 6.05
C ILE A 25 -10.05 -4.17 5.77
N ALA A 26 -8.72 -4.17 5.67
CA ALA A 26 -7.94 -3.04 5.19
C ALA A 26 -7.21 -3.51 3.94
N TYR A 27 -7.52 -2.92 2.78
CA TYR A 27 -7.00 -3.35 1.49
C TYR A 27 -6.33 -2.20 0.76
N CYS A 28 -5.08 -2.40 0.37
CA CYS A 28 -4.30 -1.42 -0.38
C CYS A 28 -4.07 -1.92 -1.81
N PRO A 29 -4.81 -1.39 -2.79
CA PRO A 29 -4.70 -1.87 -4.16
C PRO A 29 -3.32 -1.66 -4.80
N SER A 30 -2.63 -0.57 -4.45
CA SER A 30 -1.36 -0.25 -5.10
C SER A 30 -0.24 -1.22 -4.72
N LEU A 31 -0.41 -1.96 -3.63
CA LEU A 31 0.55 -2.97 -3.18
C LEU A 31 -0.04 -4.36 -3.17
N ASP A 32 -1.34 -4.45 -3.40
CA ASP A 32 -2.09 -5.70 -3.35
C ASP A 32 -1.93 -6.38 -1.99
N ILE A 33 -1.99 -5.58 -0.93
CA ILE A 33 -1.90 -6.04 0.45
C ILE A 33 -3.25 -5.92 1.11
N SER A 34 -3.67 -6.98 1.78
CA SER A 34 -4.94 -7.02 2.50
C SER A 34 -4.71 -7.58 3.89
N THR A 35 -5.34 -6.95 4.87
CA THR A 35 -5.32 -7.46 6.25
C THR A 35 -6.73 -7.44 6.81
N SER A 36 -6.92 -8.13 7.93
CA SER A 36 -8.20 -8.12 8.62
C SER A 36 -7.99 -7.87 10.10
N GLY A 37 -9.05 -7.42 10.74
CA GLY A 37 -9.09 -7.24 12.18
C GLY A 37 -10.50 -7.35 12.67
N LYS A 38 -10.68 -7.44 13.99
CA LYS A 38 -12.02 -7.56 14.58
C LYS A 38 -12.73 -6.20 14.66
N ASP A 39 -11.99 -5.11 14.60
CA ASP A 39 -12.56 -3.78 14.56
C ASP A 39 -11.65 -2.89 13.71
N TYR A 40 -12.05 -1.63 13.56
CA TYR A 40 -11.34 -0.66 12.75
C TYR A 40 -9.88 -0.51 13.21
N SER A 41 -9.69 -0.29 14.50
CA SER A 41 -8.36 -0.05 15.06
C SER A 41 -7.44 -1.24 14.82
N ASP A 42 -7.97 -2.45 15.01
CA ASP A 42 -7.23 -3.68 14.84
C ASP A 42 -6.81 -3.87 13.37
N ALA A 43 -7.74 -3.59 12.45
CA ALA A 43 -7.45 -3.71 11.01
C ALA A 43 -6.37 -2.73 10.58
N VAL A 44 -6.42 -1.49 11.07
CA VAL A 44 -5.42 -0.47 10.76
C VAL A 44 -4.05 -0.88 11.30
N LYS A 45 -4.01 -1.33 12.55
CA LYS A 45 -2.77 -1.78 13.15
C LYS A 45 -2.16 -2.92 12.35
N ASN A 46 -2.97 -3.90 12.01
CA ASN A 46 -2.51 -5.07 11.26
C ASN A 46 -2.02 -4.67 9.85
N PHE A 47 -2.66 -3.67 9.26
CA PHE A 47 -2.23 -3.18 7.96
C PHE A 47 -0.81 -2.59 8.03
N TYR A 48 -0.54 -1.74 9.02
CA TYR A 48 0.78 -1.13 9.15
C TYR A 48 1.85 -2.17 9.45
N GLU A 49 1.54 -3.16 10.27
CA GLU A 49 2.48 -4.25 10.53
C GLU A 49 2.78 -5.04 9.26
N ARG A 50 1.74 -5.33 8.48
CA ARG A 50 1.90 -6.07 7.22
C ARG A 50 2.71 -5.28 6.20
N PHE A 51 2.44 -3.98 6.13
CA PHE A 51 3.20 -3.09 5.24
C PHE A 51 4.69 -3.09 5.63
N GLN A 52 4.97 -2.96 6.92
CA GLN A 52 6.34 -2.95 7.42
C GLN A 52 7.07 -4.24 7.05
N ILE A 53 6.42 -5.38 7.27
CA ILE A 53 7.00 -6.69 6.95
C ILE A 53 7.27 -6.79 5.45
N TYR A 54 6.33 -6.34 4.64
CA TYR A 54 6.48 -6.37 3.18
C TYR A 54 7.72 -5.58 2.75
N ILE A 55 7.86 -4.35 3.27
CA ILE A 55 8.98 -3.49 2.90
C ILE A 55 10.31 -4.11 3.37
N GLU A 56 10.38 -4.52 4.62
CA GLU A 56 11.61 -5.07 5.18
C GLU A 56 12.05 -6.34 4.46
N THR A 57 11.10 -7.24 4.24
CA THR A 57 11.39 -8.51 3.58
C THR A 57 11.84 -8.28 2.14
N SER A 58 11.13 -7.42 1.42
CA SER A 58 11.45 -7.15 0.01
C SER A 58 12.80 -6.45 -0.15
N LEU A 59 13.14 -5.54 0.76
CA LEU A 59 14.45 -4.90 0.75
C LEU A 59 15.55 -5.92 1.02
N GLU A 60 15.35 -6.77 2.01
CA GLU A 60 16.33 -7.80 2.37
C GLU A 60 16.56 -8.77 1.21
N MET A 61 15.50 -9.13 0.51
CA MET A 61 15.59 -10.04 -0.64
C MET A 61 16.05 -9.34 -1.92
N GLY A 62 16.13 -8.00 -1.91
CA GLY A 62 16.51 -7.25 -3.09
C GLY A 62 15.44 -7.22 -4.17
N THR A 63 14.18 -7.44 -3.82
CA THR A 63 13.09 -7.55 -4.79
C THR A 63 12.11 -6.38 -4.77
N LEU A 64 12.27 -5.44 -3.85
CA LEU A 64 11.27 -4.38 -3.64
C LEU A 64 11.01 -3.56 -4.90
N TRP A 65 12.07 -3.10 -5.53
CA TRP A 65 11.91 -2.18 -6.66
C TRP A 65 11.21 -2.84 -7.84
N ASP A 66 11.60 -4.08 -8.15
CA ASP A 66 10.97 -4.83 -9.22
C ASP A 66 9.51 -5.15 -8.88
N ASP A 67 9.25 -5.49 -7.64
CA ASP A 67 7.89 -5.78 -7.19
C ASP A 67 6.98 -4.56 -7.32
N LEU A 68 7.48 -3.39 -6.92
CA LEU A 68 6.71 -2.15 -7.07
C LEU A 68 6.41 -1.85 -8.54
N LYS A 69 7.41 -2.03 -9.40
CA LYS A 69 7.20 -1.82 -10.84
C LYS A 69 6.14 -2.78 -11.39
N ASP A 70 6.17 -4.03 -10.94
CA ASP A 70 5.19 -5.01 -11.36
C ASP A 70 3.77 -4.62 -10.93
N HIS A 71 3.65 -3.88 -9.84
CA HIS A 71 2.36 -3.37 -9.37
C HIS A 71 1.99 -2.02 -10.00
N GLY A 72 2.79 -1.55 -10.95
CA GLY A 72 2.48 -0.34 -11.70
C GLY A 72 3.06 0.94 -11.12
N TRP A 73 3.95 0.83 -10.15
CA TRP A 73 4.63 1.99 -9.59
C TRP A 73 5.69 2.51 -10.54
N LYS A 74 5.90 3.81 -10.52
CA LYS A 74 7.03 4.41 -11.19
C LYS A 74 8.13 4.57 -10.16
N VAL A 75 9.27 3.94 -10.43
CA VAL A 75 10.40 3.92 -9.50
C VAL A 75 11.58 4.63 -10.15
N THR A 76 12.04 5.70 -9.51
CA THR A 76 13.25 6.41 -9.94
C THR A 76 14.20 6.49 -8.75
N GLU A 77 15.40 7.01 -8.98
CA GLU A 77 16.38 7.13 -7.92
C GLU A 77 15.89 8.00 -6.75
N LYS A 78 15.00 8.95 -7.05
CA LYS A 78 14.59 9.95 -6.07
C LYS A 78 13.14 9.85 -5.66
N LYS A 79 12.34 9.07 -6.37
CA LYS A 79 10.91 9.14 -6.17
C LYS A 79 10.23 7.82 -6.45
N LEU A 80 9.24 7.51 -5.60
CA LEU A 80 8.31 6.42 -5.81
C LEU A 80 6.94 7.01 -6.05
N THR A 81 6.32 6.66 -7.17
CA THR A 81 5.00 7.16 -7.52
C THR A 81 4.05 5.98 -7.64
N PRO A 82 3.02 5.93 -6.80
CA PRO A 82 2.02 4.85 -6.90
C PRO A 82 1.28 4.90 -8.23
N PRO A 83 0.71 3.78 -8.66
CA PRO A 83 -0.12 3.79 -9.86
C PRO A 83 -1.31 4.72 -9.67
N PRO A 84 -1.76 5.38 -10.73
CA PRO A 84 -2.88 6.32 -10.62
C PRO A 84 -4.18 5.57 -10.36
N PHE A 85 -5.14 6.28 -9.77
CA PHE A 85 -6.45 5.71 -9.46
C PHE A 85 -7.12 5.12 -10.71
N SER A 86 -6.97 5.78 -11.86
CA SER A 86 -7.55 5.30 -13.12
C SER A 86 -7.09 3.89 -13.49
N ARG A 87 -5.91 3.52 -13.05
CA ARG A 87 -5.39 2.17 -13.26
C ARG A 87 -5.90 1.23 -12.19
N LEU A 88 -5.88 1.68 -10.94
CA LEU A 88 -6.29 0.83 -9.81
C LEU A 88 -7.76 0.45 -9.87
N VAL A 89 -8.61 1.34 -10.38
CA VAL A 89 -10.05 1.09 -10.46
C VAL A 89 -10.39 -0.07 -11.41
N ARG A 90 -9.45 -0.47 -12.27
CA ARG A 90 -9.66 -1.60 -13.18
C ARG A 90 -9.49 -2.94 -12.47
N LYS A 91 -8.89 -2.96 -11.29
CA LYS A 91 -8.77 -4.21 -10.52
C LYS A 91 -10.16 -4.63 -10.09
N PRO A 92 -10.51 -5.93 -10.28
CA PRO A 92 -11.85 -6.40 -9.93
C PRO A 92 -12.22 -6.11 -8.47
N GLU A 93 -11.27 -6.22 -7.56
CA GLU A 93 -11.49 -5.95 -6.14
C GLU A 93 -11.89 -4.50 -5.91
N VAL A 94 -11.22 -3.57 -6.58
CA VAL A 94 -11.52 -2.14 -6.43
C VAL A 94 -12.85 -1.81 -7.09
N SER A 95 -13.05 -2.31 -8.30
CA SER A 95 -14.28 -2.07 -9.05
C SER A 95 -15.50 -2.58 -8.28
N LYS A 96 -15.39 -3.76 -7.69
CA LYS A 96 -16.46 -4.35 -6.89
C LYS A 96 -16.75 -3.51 -5.64
N LEU A 97 -15.71 -3.03 -4.99
CA LEU A 97 -15.86 -2.21 -3.79
C LEU A 97 -16.55 -0.89 -4.10
N LEU A 98 -16.11 -0.21 -5.17
CA LEU A 98 -16.63 1.11 -5.52
C LEU A 98 -18.02 1.05 -6.15
N GLY A 99 -18.31 -0.01 -6.90
CA GLY A 99 -19.57 -0.13 -7.61
C GLY A 99 -20.64 -0.91 -6.87
N GLY A 100 -20.32 -1.47 -5.71
CA GLY A 100 -21.26 -2.29 -4.96
C GLY A 100 -22.00 -1.48 -3.91
N HIS A 101 -22.69 -2.21 -3.04
CA HIS A 101 -23.44 -1.62 -1.94
C HIS A 101 -22.68 -1.74 -0.64
N ILE A 102 -21.34 -1.83 -0.72
CA ILE A 102 -20.48 -1.97 0.43
C ILE A 102 -20.11 -0.60 0.95
N ASN A 103 -20.33 -0.37 2.22
CA ASN A 103 -19.85 0.84 2.87
C ASN A 103 -18.36 0.71 3.10
N TYR A 104 -17.60 1.70 2.68
CA TYR A 104 -16.16 1.69 2.87
C TYR A 104 -15.66 3.07 3.24
N GLU A 105 -14.47 3.09 3.81
CA GLU A 105 -13.76 4.33 4.10
C GLU A 105 -12.42 4.27 3.37
N LYS A 106 -12.09 5.38 2.69
CA LYS A 106 -10.82 5.49 1.98
C LYS A 106 -9.86 6.29 2.85
N VAL A 107 -8.71 5.71 3.13
CA VAL A 107 -7.70 6.34 3.97
C VAL A 107 -6.46 6.62 3.13
N SER A 108 -5.96 7.85 3.21
CA SER A 108 -4.69 8.22 2.59
C SER A 108 -3.64 8.27 3.69
N ALA A 109 -2.57 7.50 3.52
CA ALA A 109 -1.56 7.36 4.56
C ALA A 109 -0.19 7.77 4.02
N PRO A 110 0.50 8.71 4.70
CA PRO A 110 1.88 9.01 4.34
C PRO A 110 2.78 7.86 4.78
N MET A 111 3.65 7.46 3.89
CA MET A 111 4.58 6.38 4.15
C MET A 111 6.00 6.82 3.85
N ARG A 112 6.94 6.13 4.46
CA ARG A 112 8.34 6.40 4.27
C ARG A 112 9.10 5.08 4.20
N ILE A 113 9.98 4.99 3.22
CA ILE A 113 10.88 3.85 3.09
C ILE A 113 12.30 4.40 3.16
N THR A 114 13.10 3.84 4.04
CA THR A 114 14.52 4.14 4.11
C THR A 114 15.25 2.92 3.57
N ALA A 115 15.88 3.10 2.42
CA ALA A 115 16.60 2.02 1.78
C ALA A 115 18.07 2.40 1.68
N MET A 116 18.92 1.53 2.17
CA MET A 116 20.36 1.73 2.04
C MET A 116 20.77 1.34 0.64
N ALA A 117 21.54 2.21 0.03
CA ALA A 117 22.04 1.96 -1.32
C ALA A 117 23.10 0.85 -1.30
#